data_e80cd38ac9b5c8cb4aa375bf30f64ebc
#
_entry.id   e80cd38ac9b5c8cb4aa375bf30f64ebc
#
_cell.length_a   1.000
_cell.length_b   1.000
_cell.length_c   1.000
_cell.angle_alpha   90.00
_cell.angle_beta   90.00
_cell.angle_gamma   90.00
#
_symmetry.space_group_name_H-M   'P 1'
#
loop_
_entity.id
_entity.type
_entity.pdbx_description
1 polymer ?
#
loop_
_entity_poly.entity_id
_entity_poly.type
_entity_poly.pdbx_seq_one_letter_code
_entity_poly.pdbx_strand_id
1 'polypeptide(L)'
;ELIDKKTLSNLKIDSLVLSYSDAECKLNKDLKYADELDFIVTHDKRLNFTKNLVSTINGNTLILFQFVEKHGLPLFNLIQKELNDRKVFFVFGGVTAKEREEIRSITETQKNAIIVASYGTFSTGINIKNLHNIIFSSPSKSKIRVLQSIGRGLRLGDNKTQCKLYDIADDLTYKSKPNFTLRHFIERINI
;
A
#
# COMPACT_ATOMS: atom_id res chain seq x y z
N GLU A 1 -17.33 11.28 -14.81
CA GLU A 1 -17.65 11.08 -16.25
C GLU A 1 -17.34 9.64 -16.73
N LEU A 2 -16.13 9.07 -16.48
CA LEU A 2 -15.82 7.68 -16.82
C LEU A 2 -16.50 6.65 -15.89
N ILE A 3 -16.71 6.99 -14.62
CA ILE A 3 -17.46 6.18 -13.66
C ILE A 3 -18.93 6.12 -14.06
N ASP A 4 -19.51 7.26 -14.45
CA ASP A 4 -20.91 7.35 -14.89
C ASP A 4 -21.19 6.52 -16.15
N LYS A 5 -20.18 6.32 -17.00
CA LYS A 5 -20.26 5.44 -18.18
C LYS A 5 -20.06 3.97 -17.85
N LYS A 6 -19.98 3.56 -16.56
CA LYS A 6 -19.72 2.19 -16.11
C LYS A 6 -18.44 1.57 -16.69
N THR A 7 -17.42 2.41 -16.95
CA THR A 7 -16.11 1.95 -17.45
C THR A 7 -15.09 1.76 -16.34
N LEU A 8 -15.36 2.30 -15.14
CA LEU A 8 -14.52 2.18 -13.95
C LEU A 8 -15.35 1.76 -12.74
N SER A 9 -14.72 1.04 -11.82
CA SER A 9 -15.31 0.70 -10.52
C SER A 9 -15.30 1.92 -9.58
N ASN A 10 -16.22 1.96 -8.62
CA ASN A 10 -16.23 2.99 -7.58
C ASN A 10 -14.97 2.88 -6.71
N LEU A 11 -14.41 4.01 -6.32
CA LEU A 11 -13.29 4.09 -5.37
C LEU A 11 -13.79 4.54 -4.00
N LYS A 12 -13.45 3.76 -2.97
CA LYS A 12 -13.58 4.19 -1.57
C LYS A 12 -12.18 4.37 -0.99
N ILE A 13 -11.93 5.48 -0.32
CA ILE A 13 -10.64 5.76 0.33
C ILE A 13 -10.84 5.80 1.83
N ASP A 14 -10.11 4.95 2.55
CA ASP A 14 -10.02 4.96 4.01
C ASP A 14 -8.61 5.47 4.39
N SER A 15 -8.54 6.62 5.02
CA SER A 15 -7.32 7.19 5.57
C SER A 15 -7.11 6.67 6.99
N LEU A 16 -5.98 5.99 7.22
CA LEU A 16 -5.64 5.36 8.49
C LEU A 16 -4.44 6.07 9.10
N VAL A 17 -4.67 6.93 10.09
CA VAL A 17 -3.61 7.68 10.76
C VAL A 17 -3.17 6.93 12.02
N LEU A 18 -1.91 6.49 12.04
CA LEU A 18 -1.30 5.80 13.17
C LEU A 18 -0.66 6.83 14.11
N SER A 19 -1.03 6.75 15.39
CA SER A 19 -0.43 7.57 16.44
C SER A 19 0.68 6.82 17.16
N TYR A 20 1.71 7.55 17.55
CA TYR A 20 2.87 7.06 18.28
C TYR A 20 2.88 7.59 19.71
N SER A 21 3.65 6.98 20.61
CA SER A 21 3.78 7.46 21.98
C SER A 21 4.51 8.81 22.03
N ASP A 22 4.24 9.60 23.07
CA ASP A 22 4.93 10.87 23.28
C ASP A 22 6.46 10.72 23.32
N ALA A 23 6.95 9.60 23.84
CA ALA A 23 8.37 9.27 23.87
C ALA A 23 8.94 9.08 22.45
N GLU A 24 8.24 8.35 21.58
CA GLU A 24 8.62 8.15 20.18
C GLU A 24 8.54 9.47 19.40
N CYS A 25 7.48 10.25 19.57
CA CYS A 25 7.35 11.56 18.95
C CYS A 25 8.49 12.52 19.37
N LYS A 26 8.83 12.54 20.66
CA LYS A 26 9.93 13.34 21.19
C LYS A 26 11.30 12.92 20.64
N LEU A 27 11.53 11.60 20.55
CA LEU A 27 12.78 11.05 20.03
C LEU A 27 12.97 11.38 18.54
N ASN A 28 11.89 11.39 17.78
CA ASN A 28 11.91 11.55 16.32
C ASN A 28 11.65 13.01 15.84
N LYS A 29 11.45 13.97 16.76
CA LYS A 29 11.03 15.35 16.46
C LYS A 29 11.94 16.15 15.53
N ASP A 30 13.23 15.82 15.49
CA ASP A 30 14.27 16.54 14.73
C ASP A 30 14.87 15.69 13.60
N LEU A 31 14.27 14.53 13.29
CA LEU A 31 14.69 13.69 12.17
C LEU A 31 14.59 14.45 10.86
N LYS A 32 15.53 14.17 9.96
CA LYS A 32 15.40 14.53 8.55
C LYS A 32 14.39 13.60 7.87
N TYR A 33 13.85 14.00 6.73
CA TYR A 33 12.84 13.23 6.00
C TYR A 33 13.25 11.77 5.73
N ALA A 34 14.50 11.52 5.36
CA ALA A 34 14.98 10.17 5.08
C ALA A 34 15.01 9.29 6.35
N ASP A 35 15.44 9.85 7.48
CA ASP A 35 15.53 9.13 8.75
C ASP A 35 14.14 8.91 9.35
N GLU A 36 13.21 9.87 9.21
CA GLU A 36 11.80 9.71 9.58
C GLU A 36 11.17 8.58 8.77
N LEU A 37 11.42 8.55 7.47
CA LEU A 37 10.89 7.52 6.59
C LEU A 37 11.45 6.14 6.95
N ASP A 38 12.74 6.04 7.29
CA ASP A 38 13.37 4.81 7.75
C ASP A 38 12.76 4.31 9.05
N PHE A 39 12.58 5.19 10.03
CA PHE A 39 11.90 4.86 11.29
C PHE A 39 10.50 4.28 11.03
N ILE A 40 9.71 4.96 10.20
CA ILE A 40 8.31 4.55 9.91
C ILE A 40 8.27 3.18 9.23
N VAL A 41 9.06 2.96 8.18
CA VAL A 41 8.95 1.72 7.39
C VAL A 41 9.55 0.49 8.08
N THR A 42 10.42 0.69 9.07
CA THR A 42 11.04 -0.41 9.85
C THR A 42 10.37 -0.63 11.21
N HIS A 43 9.36 0.16 11.56
CA HIS A 43 8.71 0.10 12.87
C HIS A 43 7.85 -1.16 13.01
N ASP A 44 8.18 -2.05 13.95
CA ASP A 44 7.55 -3.36 14.13
C ASP A 44 6.03 -3.30 14.34
N LYS A 45 5.56 -2.40 15.19
CA LYS A 45 4.11 -2.25 15.44
C LYS A 45 3.36 -1.82 14.17
N ARG A 46 4.00 -1.01 13.32
CA ARG A 46 3.45 -0.57 12.05
C ARG A 46 3.41 -1.70 11.01
N LEU A 47 4.44 -2.51 10.93
CA LEU A 47 4.44 -3.73 10.09
C LEU A 47 3.34 -4.68 10.53
N ASN A 48 3.22 -4.92 11.85
CA ASN A 48 2.15 -5.74 12.42
C ASN A 48 0.76 -5.15 12.18
N PHE A 49 0.59 -3.82 12.28
CA PHE A 49 -0.66 -3.16 11.93
C PHE A 49 -1.05 -3.43 10.47
N THR A 50 -0.11 -3.27 9.54
CA THR A 50 -0.37 -3.54 8.11
C THR A 50 -0.76 -5.00 7.87
N LYS A 51 -0.07 -5.96 8.49
CA LYS A 51 -0.40 -7.38 8.42
C LYS A 51 -1.81 -7.65 9.02
N ASN A 52 -2.13 -7.07 10.19
CA ASN A 52 -3.44 -7.23 10.80
C ASN A 52 -4.55 -6.63 9.93
N LEU A 53 -4.33 -5.47 9.32
CA LEU A 53 -5.27 -4.90 8.36
C LEU A 53 -5.55 -5.87 7.22
N VAL A 54 -4.50 -6.45 6.63
CA VAL A 54 -4.62 -7.42 5.54
C VAL A 54 -5.39 -8.67 5.96
N SER A 55 -5.24 -9.14 7.20
CA SER A 55 -5.97 -10.31 7.72
C SER A 55 -7.48 -10.06 7.87
N THR A 56 -7.89 -8.81 8.06
CA THR A 56 -9.31 -8.46 8.25
C THR A 56 -10.07 -8.15 6.97
N ILE A 57 -9.37 -7.99 5.84
CA ILE A 57 -9.99 -7.63 4.56
C ILE A 57 -10.02 -8.80 3.60
N ASN A 58 -11.10 -8.91 2.85
CA ASN A 58 -11.29 -9.94 1.82
C ASN A 58 -11.06 -9.37 0.42
N GLY A 59 -10.79 -10.25 -0.52
CA GLY A 59 -10.56 -9.92 -1.92
C GLY A 59 -9.08 -9.75 -2.25
N ASN A 60 -8.77 -9.79 -3.54
CA ASN A 60 -7.41 -9.59 -4.02
C ASN A 60 -6.87 -8.23 -3.58
N THR A 61 -5.77 -8.24 -2.85
CA THR A 61 -5.21 -7.09 -2.16
C THR A 61 -3.80 -6.79 -2.68
N LEU A 62 -3.57 -5.56 -3.08
CA LEU A 62 -2.26 -5.04 -3.45
C LEU A 62 -1.71 -4.18 -2.32
N ILE A 63 -0.52 -4.49 -1.85
CA ILE A 63 0.21 -3.71 -0.85
C ILE A 63 1.40 -3.07 -1.53
N LEU A 64 1.49 -1.74 -1.51
CA LEU A 64 2.54 -0.99 -2.18
C LEU A 64 3.59 -0.50 -1.19
N PHE A 65 4.85 -0.82 -1.47
CA PHE A 65 6.02 -0.41 -0.68
C PHE A 65 7.07 0.34 -1.52
N GLN A 66 7.97 1.06 -0.85
CA GLN A 66 9.04 1.82 -1.50
C GLN A 66 10.41 1.11 -1.43
N PHE A 67 10.78 0.53 -0.29
CA PHE A 67 12.10 -0.05 -0.05
C PHE A 67 12.03 -1.56 0.03
N VAL A 68 12.77 -2.25 -0.83
CA VAL A 68 12.72 -3.73 -0.96
C VAL A 68 13.19 -4.39 0.34
N GLU A 69 14.45 -4.16 0.73
CA GLU A 69 15.10 -4.91 1.82
C GLU A 69 14.56 -4.53 3.21
N LYS A 70 14.41 -3.23 3.48
CA LYS A 70 14.06 -2.76 4.83
C LYS A 70 12.56 -2.68 5.11
N HIS A 71 11.69 -2.83 4.09
CA HIS A 71 10.25 -2.76 4.28
C HIS A 71 9.50 -3.87 3.56
N GLY A 72 9.63 -3.96 2.23
CA GLY A 72 8.84 -4.90 1.43
C GLY A 72 9.07 -6.35 1.80
N LEU A 73 10.32 -6.76 1.90
CA LEU A 73 10.70 -8.14 2.25
C LEU A 73 10.30 -8.52 3.69
N PRO A 74 10.57 -7.72 4.73
CA PRO A 74 10.07 -8.00 6.08
C PRO A 74 8.54 -8.10 6.14
N LEU A 75 7.81 -7.20 5.48
CA LEU A 75 6.36 -7.22 5.43
C LEU A 75 5.82 -8.45 4.70
N PHE A 76 6.42 -8.82 3.56
CA PHE A 76 6.08 -10.04 2.82
C PHE A 76 6.25 -11.29 3.67
N ASN A 77 7.43 -11.45 4.31
CA ASN A 77 7.73 -12.61 5.15
C ASN A 77 6.75 -12.73 6.33
N LEU A 78 6.40 -11.60 6.97
CA LEU A 78 5.43 -11.54 8.06
C LEU A 78 4.04 -11.99 7.60
N ILE A 79 3.58 -11.48 6.48
CA ILE A 79 2.26 -11.82 5.90
C ILE A 79 2.24 -13.28 5.47
N GLN A 80 3.24 -13.76 4.74
CA GLN A 80 3.33 -15.13 4.26
C GLN A 80 3.32 -16.16 5.39
N LYS A 81 4.02 -15.85 6.49
CA LYS A 81 4.09 -16.73 7.67
C LYS A 81 2.75 -16.85 8.39
N GLU A 82 1.99 -15.76 8.50
CA GLU A 82 0.79 -15.72 9.34
C GLU A 82 -0.52 -15.90 8.57
N LEU A 83 -0.54 -15.62 7.26
CA LEU A 83 -1.72 -15.75 6.38
C LEU A 83 -1.48 -16.85 5.34
N ASN A 84 -1.17 -18.07 5.82
CA ASN A 84 -0.84 -19.22 4.99
C ASN A 84 -2.02 -19.83 4.21
N ASP A 85 -3.25 -19.43 4.52
CA ASP A 85 -4.46 -19.76 3.79
C ASP A 85 -4.67 -18.92 2.51
N ARG A 86 -3.87 -17.86 2.33
CA ARG A 86 -3.91 -16.94 1.19
C ARG A 86 -2.65 -17.07 0.34
N LYS A 87 -2.78 -16.99 -0.98
CA LYS A 87 -1.61 -16.88 -1.86
C LYS A 87 -0.99 -15.50 -1.73
N VAL A 88 0.29 -15.45 -1.37
CA VAL A 88 1.05 -14.21 -1.20
C VAL A 88 2.17 -14.16 -2.22
N PHE A 89 2.25 -13.08 -2.98
CA PHE A 89 3.25 -12.84 -4.01
C PHE A 89 4.11 -11.63 -3.66
N PHE A 90 5.42 -11.72 -3.93
CA PHE A 90 6.36 -10.61 -3.77
C PHE A 90 6.86 -10.12 -5.12
N VAL A 91 6.67 -8.84 -5.42
CA VAL A 91 6.96 -8.27 -6.74
C VAL A 91 7.78 -6.98 -6.63
N PHE A 92 8.99 -7.02 -7.16
CA PHE A 92 9.91 -5.88 -7.18
C PHE A 92 10.72 -5.85 -8.49
N GLY A 93 11.64 -4.91 -8.65
CA GLY A 93 12.40 -4.73 -9.89
C GLY A 93 13.23 -5.93 -10.36
N GLY A 94 13.59 -6.83 -9.42
CA GLY A 94 14.30 -8.08 -9.75
C GLY A 94 13.42 -9.20 -10.31
N VAL A 95 12.09 -9.07 -10.25
CA VAL A 95 11.16 -10.06 -10.82
C VAL A 95 11.04 -9.87 -12.34
N THR A 96 11.23 -10.94 -13.11
CA THR A 96 11.18 -10.89 -14.57
C THR A 96 9.78 -10.55 -15.11
N ALA A 97 9.70 -10.09 -16.36
CA ALA A 97 8.43 -9.79 -17.00
C ALA A 97 7.53 -11.04 -17.12
N LYS A 98 8.11 -12.22 -17.34
CA LYS A 98 7.42 -13.50 -17.43
C LYS A 98 6.78 -13.87 -16.08
N GLU A 99 7.55 -13.81 -15.00
CA GLU A 99 7.05 -14.08 -13.64
C GLU A 99 5.94 -13.10 -13.23
N ARG A 100 6.08 -11.81 -13.58
CA ARG A 100 5.04 -10.82 -13.31
C ARG A 100 3.73 -11.13 -14.03
N GLU A 101 3.81 -11.59 -15.28
CA GLU A 101 2.64 -11.98 -16.06
C GLU A 101 1.99 -13.24 -15.48
N GLU A 102 2.79 -14.20 -15.01
CA GLU A 102 2.30 -15.41 -14.33
C GLU A 102 1.57 -15.03 -13.03
N ILE A 103 2.15 -14.19 -12.18
CA ILE A 103 1.51 -13.68 -10.97
C ILE A 103 0.20 -12.96 -11.30
N ARG A 104 0.17 -12.14 -12.34
CA ARG A 104 -1.05 -11.49 -12.84
C ARG A 104 -2.12 -12.52 -13.19
N SER A 105 -1.79 -13.48 -14.02
CA SER A 105 -2.71 -14.54 -14.49
C SER A 105 -3.28 -15.34 -13.32
N ILE A 106 -2.43 -15.76 -12.38
CA ILE A 106 -2.86 -16.47 -11.17
C ILE A 106 -3.80 -15.59 -10.33
N THR A 107 -3.45 -14.32 -10.13
CA THR A 107 -4.24 -13.40 -9.30
C THR A 107 -5.63 -13.16 -9.89
N GLU A 108 -5.75 -13.08 -11.20
CA GLU A 108 -7.06 -12.89 -11.86
C GLU A 108 -8.03 -14.06 -11.63
N THR A 109 -7.52 -15.27 -11.40
CA THR A 109 -8.33 -16.46 -11.07
C THR A 109 -8.57 -16.63 -9.56
N GLN A 110 -7.82 -15.92 -8.72
CA GLN A 110 -7.97 -15.99 -7.27
C GLN A 110 -9.01 -14.98 -6.76
N LYS A 111 -9.62 -15.31 -5.62
CA LYS A 111 -10.60 -14.43 -4.95
C LYS A 111 -10.03 -13.69 -3.76
N ASN A 112 -8.85 -14.10 -3.25
CA ASN A 112 -8.30 -13.60 -1.99
C ASN A 112 -6.76 -13.60 -1.95
N ALA A 113 -6.11 -13.35 -3.09
CA ALA A 113 -4.64 -13.27 -3.17
C ALA A 113 -4.11 -11.94 -2.60
N ILE A 114 -2.87 -11.96 -2.12
CA ILE A 114 -2.13 -10.79 -1.64
C ILE A 114 -0.91 -10.59 -2.53
N ILE A 115 -0.70 -9.37 -3.00
CA ILE A 115 0.48 -8.98 -3.76
C ILE A 115 1.19 -7.87 -3.01
N VAL A 116 2.41 -8.13 -2.56
CA VAL A 116 3.30 -7.15 -1.95
C VAL A 116 4.24 -6.64 -3.05
N ALA A 117 4.05 -5.42 -3.53
CA ALA A 117 4.73 -4.90 -4.72
C ALA A 117 5.41 -3.56 -4.48
N SER A 118 6.57 -3.34 -5.11
CA SER A 118 7.20 -2.02 -5.11
C SER A 118 6.42 -1.03 -5.99
N TYR A 119 6.32 0.24 -5.56
CA TYR A 119 5.68 1.30 -6.35
C TYR A 119 6.23 1.38 -7.79
N GLY A 120 7.56 1.25 -7.96
CA GLY A 120 8.20 1.33 -9.27
C GLY A 120 7.76 0.21 -10.20
N THR A 121 7.77 -1.02 -9.72
CA THR A 121 7.42 -2.19 -10.53
C THR A 121 5.93 -2.22 -10.86
N PHE A 122 5.08 -1.83 -9.91
CA PHE A 122 3.64 -1.81 -10.15
C PHE A 122 3.27 -0.72 -11.17
N SER A 123 3.93 0.44 -11.14
CA SER A 123 3.64 1.54 -12.09
C SER A 123 3.99 1.20 -13.54
N THR A 124 4.91 0.24 -13.79
CA THR A 124 5.44 -0.01 -15.13
C THR A 124 4.96 -1.31 -15.79
N GLY A 125 4.28 -2.24 -15.09
CA GLY A 125 4.08 -3.53 -15.76
C GLY A 125 3.00 -4.47 -15.26
N ILE A 126 2.30 -4.23 -14.16
CA ILE A 126 1.28 -5.17 -13.67
C ILE A 126 -0.10 -4.57 -13.86
N ASN A 127 -0.92 -5.24 -14.68
CA ASN A 127 -2.29 -4.85 -14.93
C ASN A 127 -3.26 -5.93 -14.43
N ILE A 128 -3.67 -5.83 -13.17
CA ILE A 128 -4.62 -6.75 -12.56
C ILE A 128 -5.99 -6.09 -12.52
N LYS A 129 -6.97 -6.64 -13.22
CA LYS A 129 -8.34 -6.14 -13.24
C LYS A 129 -9.09 -6.51 -11.96
N ASN A 130 -8.83 -7.67 -11.40
CA ASN A 130 -9.51 -8.22 -10.23
C ASN A 130 -8.88 -7.77 -8.90
N LEU A 131 -8.49 -6.49 -8.77
CA LEU A 131 -8.02 -5.90 -7.52
C LEU A 131 -9.18 -5.28 -6.76
N HIS A 132 -9.41 -5.74 -5.53
CA HIS A 132 -10.46 -5.24 -4.64
C HIS A 132 -9.92 -4.21 -3.65
N ASN A 133 -8.68 -4.39 -3.19
CA ASN A 133 -8.06 -3.53 -2.19
C ASN A 133 -6.66 -3.09 -2.64
N ILE A 134 -6.33 -1.84 -2.33
CA ILE A 134 -4.98 -1.28 -2.45
C ILE A 134 -4.58 -0.73 -1.09
N ILE A 135 -3.38 -1.02 -0.62
CA ILE A 135 -2.82 -0.50 0.62
C ILE A 135 -1.54 0.28 0.31
N PHE A 136 -1.52 1.55 0.63
CA PHE A 136 -0.30 2.34 0.63
C PHE A 136 0.43 2.13 1.95
N SER A 137 1.35 1.15 1.96
CA SER A 137 2.09 0.79 3.16
C SER A 137 3.37 1.63 3.37
N SER A 138 3.85 2.35 2.36
CA SER A 138 4.92 3.33 2.50
C SER A 138 4.39 4.74 2.26
N PRO A 139 4.81 5.72 3.07
CA PRO A 139 4.55 7.12 2.77
C PRO A 139 5.08 7.50 1.39
N SER A 140 4.30 8.23 0.60
CA SER A 140 4.69 8.70 -0.73
C SER A 140 4.35 10.16 -0.92
N LYS A 141 5.35 10.95 -1.36
CA LYS A 141 5.15 12.35 -1.77
C LYS A 141 4.61 12.46 -3.20
N SER A 142 4.80 11.43 -4.03
CA SER A 142 4.49 11.49 -5.47
C SER A 142 3.00 11.35 -5.75
N LYS A 143 2.34 12.46 -6.04
CA LYS A 143 0.94 12.51 -6.52
C LYS A 143 0.72 11.62 -7.76
N ILE A 144 1.67 11.60 -8.70
CA ILE A 144 1.60 10.81 -9.92
C ILE A 144 1.56 9.31 -9.62
N ARG A 145 2.42 8.81 -8.72
CA ARG A 145 2.42 7.40 -8.32
C ARG A 145 1.11 6.99 -7.67
N VAL A 146 0.57 7.86 -6.83
CA VAL A 146 -0.73 7.65 -6.17
C VAL A 146 -1.83 7.51 -7.22
N LEU A 147 -1.96 8.48 -8.12
CA LEU A 147 -3.00 8.49 -9.16
C LEU A 147 -2.87 7.29 -10.12
N GLN A 148 -1.66 6.91 -10.52
CA GLN A 148 -1.42 5.73 -11.37
C GLN A 148 -1.83 4.43 -10.67
N SER A 149 -1.55 4.29 -9.38
CA SER A 149 -1.93 3.12 -8.59
C SER A 149 -3.45 3.02 -8.42
N ILE A 150 -4.11 4.14 -8.14
CA ILE A 150 -5.56 4.24 -8.05
C ILE A 150 -6.21 3.88 -9.39
N GLY A 151 -5.75 4.46 -10.50
CA GLY A 151 -6.29 4.21 -11.83
C GLY A 151 -6.27 2.72 -12.23
N ARG A 152 -5.27 1.97 -11.78
CA ARG A 152 -5.21 0.52 -11.99
C ARG A 152 -6.22 -0.24 -11.13
N GLY A 153 -6.41 0.17 -9.87
CA GLY A 153 -7.42 -0.39 -8.98
C GLY A 153 -8.86 -0.14 -9.45
N LEU A 154 -9.08 0.93 -10.23
CA LEU A 154 -10.42 1.28 -10.74
C LEU A 154 -10.87 0.44 -11.95
N ARG A 155 -10.01 -0.36 -12.56
CA ARG A 155 -10.40 -1.19 -13.71
C ARG A 155 -11.47 -2.19 -13.32
N LEU A 156 -12.47 -2.32 -14.17
CA LEU A 156 -13.54 -3.30 -13.98
C LEU A 156 -13.00 -4.72 -14.19
N GLY A 157 -13.41 -5.61 -13.30
CA GLY A 157 -13.37 -7.06 -13.46
C GLY A 157 -14.80 -7.59 -13.50
N ASP A 158 -14.99 -8.83 -13.91
CA ASP A 158 -16.31 -9.42 -14.16
C ASP A 158 -17.29 -9.36 -12.97
N ASN A 159 -16.76 -9.37 -11.74
CA ASN A 159 -17.55 -9.31 -10.49
C ASN A 159 -17.14 -8.16 -9.56
N LYS A 160 -16.48 -7.13 -10.07
CA LYS A 160 -15.94 -6.05 -9.27
C LYS A 160 -16.70 -4.75 -9.52
N THR A 161 -17.41 -4.27 -8.51
CA THR A 161 -18.15 -3.00 -8.53
C THR A 161 -17.41 -1.87 -7.81
N GLN A 162 -16.48 -2.22 -6.90
CA GLN A 162 -15.77 -1.27 -6.05
C GLN A 162 -14.31 -1.66 -5.85
N CYS A 163 -13.44 -0.68 -5.72
CA CYS A 163 -12.07 -0.81 -5.21
C CYS A 163 -11.91 0.03 -3.94
N LYS A 164 -11.25 -0.51 -2.94
CA LYS A 164 -10.99 0.18 -1.68
C LYS A 164 -9.50 0.49 -1.55
N LEU A 165 -9.18 1.75 -1.29
CA LEU A 165 -7.83 2.21 -0.99
C LEU A 165 -7.69 2.46 0.51
N TYR A 166 -6.69 1.86 1.12
CA TYR A 166 -6.26 2.14 2.50
C TYR A 166 -4.96 2.95 2.42
N ASP A 167 -5.04 4.21 2.82
CA ASP A 167 -3.89 5.11 2.85
C ASP A 167 -3.38 5.25 4.28
N ILE A 168 -2.26 4.58 4.59
CA ILE A 168 -1.68 4.57 5.93
C ILE A 168 -0.75 5.78 6.08
N ALA A 169 -1.06 6.63 7.05
CA ALA A 169 -0.27 7.78 7.47
C ALA A 169 0.24 7.62 8.90
N ASP A 170 1.27 8.36 9.24
CA ASP A 170 1.97 8.25 10.51
C ASP A 170 2.07 9.62 11.19
N ASP A 171 1.44 9.77 12.35
CA ASP A 171 1.44 10.99 13.16
C ASP A 171 2.50 10.91 14.26
N LEU A 172 3.66 11.50 13.98
CA LEU A 172 4.77 11.73 14.90
C LEU A 172 4.82 13.19 15.38
N THR A 173 3.68 13.88 15.39
CA THR A 173 3.59 15.28 15.82
C THR A 173 4.14 15.46 17.23
N TYR A 174 5.05 16.42 17.40
CA TYR A 174 5.59 16.82 18.71
C TYR A 174 5.43 18.32 18.93
N LYS A 175 4.80 18.72 20.05
CA LYS A 175 4.55 20.15 20.38
C LYS A 175 3.98 20.95 19.20
N SER A 176 2.90 20.44 18.63
CA SER A 176 2.19 21.06 17.48
C SER A 176 2.99 21.14 16.17
N LYS A 177 4.17 20.53 16.09
CA LYS A 177 4.97 20.46 14.85
C LYS A 177 4.74 19.10 14.20
N PRO A 178 3.98 19.02 13.08
CA PRO A 178 3.75 17.78 12.37
C PRO A 178 5.03 17.31 11.65
N ASN A 179 5.20 15.99 11.58
CA ASN A 179 6.31 15.37 10.88
C ASN A 179 6.16 15.47 9.35
N PHE A 180 7.20 15.14 8.60
CA PHE A 180 7.26 15.31 7.14
C PHE A 180 6.23 14.44 6.42
N THR A 181 6.14 13.16 6.78
CA THR A 181 5.25 12.22 6.09
C THR A 181 3.78 12.53 6.36
N LEU A 182 3.42 13.03 7.53
CA LEU A 182 2.08 13.51 7.84
C LEU A 182 1.71 14.72 6.99
N ARG A 183 2.62 15.69 6.82
CA ARG A 183 2.37 16.85 5.93
C ARG A 183 2.14 16.41 4.49
N HIS A 184 2.94 15.48 3.98
CA HIS A 184 2.76 14.93 2.64
C HIS A 184 1.43 14.16 2.50
N PHE A 185 0.97 13.50 3.56
CA PHE A 185 -0.34 12.86 3.59
C PHE A 185 -1.46 13.90 3.50
N ILE A 186 -1.41 14.97 4.31
CA ILE A 186 -2.39 16.07 4.30
C ILE A 186 -2.45 16.71 2.90
N GLU A 187 -1.30 16.96 2.26
CA GLU A 187 -1.25 17.47 0.88
C GLU A 187 -1.90 16.49 -0.11
N ARG A 188 -1.79 15.18 0.12
CA ARG A 188 -2.30 14.14 -0.77
C ARG A 188 -3.81 13.97 -0.69
N ILE A 189 -4.42 14.11 0.48
CA ILE A 189 -5.88 13.97 0.64
C ILE A 189 -6.66 15.18 0.13
N ASN A 190 -5.99 16.29 -0.18
CA ASN A 190 -6.57 17.50 -0.76
C ASN A 190 -6.52 17.52 -2.31
N ILE A 191 -6.30 16.36 -2.94
CA ILE A 191 -6.33 16.18 -4.40
C ILE A 191 -7.71 15.71 -4.85
#